data_dccf0f53360c27ad61b648d7820a1f6b
#
_entry.id   dccf0f53360c27ad61b648d7820a1f6b
#
_cell.length_a   1.000
_cell.length_b   1.000
_cell.length_c   1.000
_cell.angle_alpha   90.00
_cell.angle_beta   90.00
_cell.angle_gamma   90.00
#
_symmetry.space_group_name_H-M   'P 1'
#
loop_
_entity.id
_entity.type
_entity.pdbx_description
1 polymer ?
#
loop_
_entity_poly.entity_id
_entity_poly.type
_entity_poly.pdbx_seq_one_letter_code
_entity_poly.pdbx_strand_id
1 'polypeptide(L)'
;MPILIGDGLSDKQIKFINKYVNSYCNVSKACKAVDISRQTFYAWSKEADTFREAVEQAKEALKDRWEDEINKQVFEDRNPVVLNKFAPMVLRDRGYADIKDVNLSGQQDNNVVITVVEALEDNLED
;
A
#
# COMPACT_ATOMS: atom_id res chain seq x y z
N MET A 1 0.34 16.30 -1.81
CA MET A 1 -0.11 16.95 -3.03
C MET A 1 -1.45 16.41 -3.47
N PRO A 2 -2.36 17.26 -3.67
CA PRO A 2 -3.64 16.78 -4.14
C PRO A 2 -3.53 16.18 -5.53
N ILE A 3 -4.40 15.27 -5.79
CA ILE A 3 -4.54 14.67 -7.08
C ILE A 3 -5.03 15.75 -8.04
N LEU A 4 -4.49 15.74 -9.25
CA LEU A 4 -4.98 16.64 -10.27
C LEU A 4 -6.40 16.24 -10.61
N ILE A 5 -7.32 17.00 -10.07
CA ILE A 5 -8.72 16.78 -10.35
C ILE A 5 -9.01 17.58 -11.61
N GLY A 6 -9.05 16.87 -12.71
CA GLY A 6 -9.21 17.51 -14.00
C GLY A 6 -10.63 17.93 -14.27
N ASP A 7 -10.80 18.51 -15.43
CA ASP A 7 -12.11 18.86 -15.94
C ASP A 7 -12.94 17.60 -16.13
N GLY A 8 -14.24 17.75 -16.05
CA GLY A 8 -15.15 16.64 -16.21
C GLY A 8 -15.65 16.00 -14.93
N LEU A 9 -15.16 16.47 -13.77
CA LEU A 9 -15.66 16.03 -12.48
C LEU A 9 -16.66 17.03 -11.93
N SER A 10 -17.75 16.53 -11.37
CA SER A 10 -18.72 17.38 -10.69
C SER A 10 -18.16 17.80 -9.33
N ASP A 11 -18.75 18.86 -8.75
CA ASP A 11 -18.34 19.32 -7.43
C ASP A 11 -18.46 18.20 -6.39
N LYS A 12 -19.49 17.39 -6.48
CA LYS A 12 -19.68 16.29 -5.55
C LYS A 12 -18.64 15.20 -5.73
N GLN A 13 -18.25 14.92 -6.97
CA GLN A 13 -17.17 13.98 -7.26
C GLN A 13 -15.83 14.49 -6.74
N ILE A 14 -15.56 15.78 -6.88
CA ILE A 14 -14.34 16.38 -6.34
C ILE A 14 -14.32 16.25 -4.82
N LYS A 15 -15.43 16.54 -4.16
CA LYS A 15 -15.52 16.38 -2.71
C LYS A 15 -15.30 14.93 -2.29
N PHE A 16 -15.87 14.00 -3.07
CA PHE A 16 -15.67 12.58 -2.79
C PHE A 16 -14.20 12.20 -2.87
N ILE A 17 -13.51 12.59 -3.93
CA ILE A 17 -12.09 12.26 -4.08
C ILE A 17 -11.27 12.82 -2.92
N ASN A 18 -11.52 14.06 -2.51
CA ASN A 18 -10.82 14.64 -1.37
C ASN A 18 -11.06 13.85 -0.09
N LYS A 19 -12.28 13.44 0.17
CA LYS A 19 -12.59 12.63 1.36
C LYS A 19 -12.02 11.23 1.25
N TYR A 20 -12.00 10.68 0.06
CA TYR A 20 -11.43 9.37 -0.21
C TYR A 20 -9.93 9.34 0.13
N VAL A 21 -9.19 10.34 -0.35
CA VAL A 21 -7.77 10.46 -0.03
C VAL A 21 -7.56 10.62 1.48
N ASN A 22 -8.35 11.49 2.12
CA ASN A 22 -8.20 11.77 3.56
C ASN A 22 -8.61 10.59 4.44
N SER A 23 -9.40 9.67 3.94
CA SER A 23 -9.81 8.48 4.69
C SER A 23 -9.01 7.23 4.27
N TYR A 24 -7.84 7.42 3.69
CA TYR A 24 -6.96 6.34 3.26
C TYR A 24 -7.64 5.41 2.27
N CYS A 25 -8.33 6.00 1.32
CA CYS A 25 -9.03 5.29 0.24
C CYS A 25 -10.11 4.32 0.76
N ASN A 26 -10.82 4.76 1.80
CA ASN A 26 -11.94 3.99 2.32
C ASN A 26 -13.24 4.46 1.65
N VAL A 27 -13.78 3.61 0.78
CA VAL A 27 -14.98 3.96 0.00
C VAL A 27 -16.18 4.28 0.91
N SER A 28 -16.40 3.45 1.93
CA SER A 28 -17.55 3.64 2.81
C SER A 28 -17.51 4.96 3.55
N LYS A 29 -16.33 5.32 4.09
CA LYS A 29 -16.19 6.59 4.80
C LYS A 29 -16.36 7.78 3.87
N ALA A 30 -15.80 7.69 2.67
CA ALA A 30 -15.90 8.77 1.70
C ALA A 30 -17.36 8.96 1.26
N CYS A 31 -18.07 7.88 1.01
CA CYS A 31 -19.48 7.94 0.64
C CYS A 31 -20.32 8.61 1.73
N LYS A 32 -20.09 8.24 2.99
CA LYS A 32 -20.81 8.85 4.11
C LYS A 32 -20.49 10.33 4.23
N ALA A 33 -19.25 10.71 4.01
CA ALA A 33 -18.83 12.10 4.16
C ALA A 33 -19.47 13.03 3.14
N VAL A 34 -19.77 12.53 1.94
CA VAL A 34 -20.41 13.34 0.90
C VAL A 34 -21.85 12.94 0.64
N ASP A 35 -22.40 12.10 1.50
CA ASP A 35 -23.81 11.70 1.49
C ASP A 35 -24.24 11.08 0.16
N ILE A 36 -23.51 10.06 -0.26
CA ILE A 36 -23.87 9.24 -1.42
C ILE A 36 -23.86 7.77 -1.02
N SER A 37 -24.50 6.95 -1.83
CA SER A 37 -24.47 5.50 -1.64
C SER A 37 -23.26 4.89 -2.34
N ARG A 38 -22.90 3.67 -1.96
CA ARG A 38 -21.86 2.95 -2.65
C ARG A 38 -22.23 2.66 -4.10
N GLN A 39 -23.51 2.50 -4.36
CA GLN A 39 -24.01 2.32 -5.73
C GLN A 39 -23.69 3.53 -6.60
N THR A 40 -23.85 4.73 -6.04
CA THR A 40 -23.49 5.96 -6.75
C THR A 40 -22.00 5.98 -7.09
N PHE A 41 -21.16 5.58 -6.13
CA PHE A 41 -19.72 5.48 -6.36
C PHE A 41 -19.42 4.53 -7.53
N TYR A 42 -20.01 3.36 -7.53
CA TYR A 42 -19.76 2.39 -8.59
C TYR A 42 -20.29 2.86 -9.93
N ALA A 43 -21.44 3.54 -9.94
CA ALA A 43 -21.99 4.10 -11.16
C ALA A 43 -21.04 5.16 -11.73
N TRP A 44 -20.53 6.05 -10.89
CA TRP A 44 -19.56 7.05 -11.33
C TRP A 44 -18.31 6.41 -11.90
N SER A 45 -17.81 5.39 -11.23
CA SER A 45 -16.59 4.70 -11.68
C SER A 45 -16.80 4.01 -13.03
N LYS A 46 -17.99 3.53 -13.28
CA LYS A 46 -18.31 2.85 -14.53
C LYS A 46 -18.56 3.84 -15.67
N GLU A 47 -19.23 4.95 -15.38
CA GLU A 47 -19.68 5.89 -16.41
C GLU A 47 -18.70 7.02 -16.71
N ALA A 48 -17.88 7.39 -15.74
CA ALA A 48 -16.96 8.53 -15.88
C ALA A 48 -15.52 8.08 -15.77
N ASP A 49 -14.83 8.05 -16.91
CA ASP A 49 -13.42 7.65 -16.96
C ASP A 49 -12.55 8.57 -16.11
N THR A 50 -12.84 9.87 -16.13
CA THR A 50 -12.07 10.85 -15.34
C THR A 50 -12.18 10.56 -13.84
N PHE A 51 -13.37 10.20 -13.37
CA PHE A 51 -13.56 9.84 -11.97
C PHE A 51 -12.81 8.56 -11.62
N ARG A 52 -12.89 7.55 -12.48
CA ARG A 52 -12.20 6.29 -12.25
C ARG A 52 -10.69 6.49 -12.20
N GLU A 53 -10.14 7.31 -13.09
CA GLU A 53 -8.72 7.63 -13.09
C GLU A 53 -8.31 8.36 -11.81
N ALA A 54 -9.13 9.30 -11.34
CA ALA A 54 -8.85 10.00 -10.09
C ALA A 54 -8.81 9.06 -8.90
N VAL A 55 -9.72 8.08 -8.86
CA VAL A 55 -9.73 7.05 -7.81
C VAL A 55 -8.46 6.20 -7.88
N GLU A 56 -8.06 5.80 -9.07
CA GLU A 56 -6.84 5.00 -9.24
C GLU A 56 -5.59 5.78 -8.85
N GLN A 57 -5.52 7.07 -9.19
CA GLN A 57 -4.42 7.93 -8.76
C GLN A 57 -4.36 8.04 -7.24
N ALA A 58 -5.51 8.13 -6.59
CA ALA A 58 -5.57 8.17 -5.12
C ALA A 58 -5.00 6.90 -4.51
N LYS A 59 -5.35 5.75 -5.08
CA LYS A 59 -4.84 4.46 -4.61
C LYS A 59 -3.34 4.36 -4.78
N GLU A 60 -2.82 4.79 -5.92
CA GLU A 60 -1.39 4.74 -6.17
C GLU A 60 -0.63 5.66 -5.23
N ALA A 61 -1.15 6.86 -4.98
CA ALA A 61 -0.53 7.77 -4.02
C ALA A 61 -0.49 7.18 -2.62
N LEU A 62 -1.53 6.44 -2.22
CA LEU A 62 -1.55 5.78 -0.93
C LEU A 62 -0.50 4.66 -0.86
N LYS A 63 -0.36 3.90 -1.94
CA LYS A 63 0.68 2.86 -2.00
C LYS A 63 2.07 3.45 -1.88
N ASP A 64 2.31 4.58 -2.53
CA ASP A 64 3.59 5.28 -2.42
C ASP A 64 3.88 5.68 -0.98
N ARG A 65 2.87 6.17 -0.26
CA ARG A 65 3.02 6.52 1.15
C ARG A 65 3.32 5.30 2.01
N TRP A 66 2.68 4.17 1.72
CA TRP A 66 2.96 2.91 2.40
C TRP A 66 4.41 2.49 2.19
N GLU A 67 4.88 2.56 0.94
CA GLU A 67 6.26 2.21 0.63
C GLU A 67 7.24 3.13 1.36
N ASP A 68 6.97 4.43 1.37
CA ASP A 68 7.83 5.37 2.08
C ASP A 68 7.89 5.06 3.57
N GLU A 69 6.76 4.75 4.17
CA GLU A 69 6.72 4.44 5.60
C GLU A 69 7.44 3.12 5.90
N ILE A 70 7.23 2.10 5.08
CA ILE A 70 7.91 0.82 5.25
C ILE A 70 9.43 1.01 5.12
N ASN A 71 9.86 1.76 4.12
CA ASN A 71 11.29 2.03 3.92
C ASN A 71 11.87 2.77 5.11
N LYS A 72 11.14 3.72 5.66
CA LYS A 72 11.58 4.45 6.84
C LYS A 72 11.71 3.51 8.04
N GLN A 73 10.73 2.65 8.26
CA GLN A 73 10.77 1.70 9.37
C GLN A 73 11.92 0.72 9.24
N VAL A 74 12.26 0.32 8.02
CA VAL A 74 13.34 -0.62 7.78
C VAL A 74 14.71 0.05 7.89
N PHE A 75 14.90 1.19 7.23
CA PHE A 75 16.23 1.78 7.05
C PHE A 75 16.56 2.85 8.07
N GLU A 76 15.59 3.57 8.57
CA GLU A 76 15.83 4.62 9.56
C GLU A 76 15.56 4.15 10.98
N ASP A 77 14.38 3.59 11.22
CA ASP A 77 13.98 3.15 12.55
C ASP A 77 14.48 1.74 12.87
N ARG A 78 14.89 0.98 11.86
CA ARG A 78 15.39 -0.39 12.01
C ARG A 78 14.45 -1.27 12.80
N ASN A 79 13.17 -1.21 12.46
CA ASN A 79 12.13 -1.94 13.15
C ASN A 79 12.22 -3.42 12.81
N PRO A 80 12.59 -4.30 13.78
CA PRO A 80 12.79 -5.71 13.47
C PRO A 80 11.53 -6.42 13.02
N VAL A 81 10.37 -6.01 13.51
CA VAL A 81 9.11 -6.62 13.12
C VAL A 81 8.83 -6.35 11.64
N VAL A 82 8.98 -5.10 11.23
CA VAL A 82 8.77 -4.71 9.83
C VAL A 82 9.82 -5.37 8.94
N LEU A 83 11.07 -5.35 9.38
CA LEU A 83 12.16 -5.96 8.63
C LEU A 83 11.92 -7.45 8.38
N ASN A 84 11.57 -8.18 9.44
CA ASN A 84 11.31 -9.62 9.32
C ASN A 84 10.11 -9.92 8.43
N LYS A 85 9.13 -9.04 8.43
CA LYS A 85 7.91 -9.24 7.65
C LYS A 85 8.16 -9.00 6.16
N PHE A 86 8.87 -7.93 5.84
CA PHE A 86 8.94 -7.48 4.44
C PHE A 86 10.23 -7.89 3.71
N ALA A 87 11.32 -8.18 4.41
CA ALA A 87 12.55 -8.57 3.74
C ALA A 87 12.39 -9.79 2.83
N PRO A 88 11.74 -10.88 3.27
CA PRO A 88 11.54 -12.02 2.39
C PRO A 88 10.67 -11.70 1.17
N MET A 89 9.72 -10.79 1.34
CA MET A 89 8.85 -10.40 0.23
C MET A 89 9.61 -9.61 -0.83
N VAL A 90 10.47 -8.69 -0.39
CA VAL A 90 11.22 -7.83 -1.29
C VAL A 90 12.34 -8.60 -1.99
N LEU A 91 12.97 -9.53 -1.27
CA LEU A 91 14.13 -10.26 -1.77
C LEU A 91 13.79 -11.64 -2.31
N ARG A 92 12.52 -11.89 -2.56
CA ARG A 92 12.07 -13.20 -3.05
C ARG A 92 12.76 -13.62 -4.34
N ASP A 93 12.95 -12.68 -5.25
CA ASP A 93 13.61 -12.93 -6.53
C ASP A 93 15.10 -13.23 -6.39
N ARG A 94 15.66 -12.97 -5.21
CA ARG A 94 17.06 -13.29 -4.90
C ARG A 94 17.22 -14.58 -4.11
N GLY A 95 16.13 -15.36 -4.00
CA GLY A 95 16.18 -16.66 -3.34
C GLY A 95 15.70 -16.68 -1.90
N TYR A 96 15.29 -15.53 -1.35
CA TYR A 96 14.73 -15.49 -0.01
C TYR A 96 13.24 -15.81 -0.08
N ALA A 97 12.72 -16.42 0.97
CA ALA A 97 11.33 -16.83 1.00
C ALA A 97 10.69 -16.47 2.34
N ASP A 98 9.39 -16.22 2.30
CA ASP A 98 8.58 -16.10 3.50
C ASP A 98 8.58 -17.44 4.24
N ILE A 99 8.43 -17.39 5.55
CA ILE A 99 8.32 -18.60 6.38
C ILE A 99 7.21 -19.52 5.86
N LYS A 100 6.10 -18.96 5.44
CA LYS A 100 4.98 -19.73 4.92
C LYS A 100 5.36 -20.53 3.68
N ASP A 101 6.12 -19.93 2.78
CA ASP A 101 6.56 -20.59 1.56
C ASP A 101 7.52 -21.74 1.87
N VAL A 102 8.40 -21.51 2.83
CA VAL A 102 9.35 -22.53 3.26
C VAL A 102 8.66 -23.67 3.97
N ASN A 103 7.63 -23.37 4.78
CA ASN A 103 6.86 -24.38 5.49
C ASN A 103 6.17 -25.36 4.56
N LEU A 104 5.80 -24.92 3.37
CA LEU A 104 5.22 -25.81 2.38
C LEU A 104 6.23 -26.89 1.94
N SER A 105 7.51 -26.58 2.05
CA SER A 105 8.58 -27.53 1.78
C SER A 105 8.90 -28.41 2.98
N GLY A 106 8.43 -28.02 4.18
CA GLY A 106 8.57 -28.82 5.37
C GLY A 106 9.93 -28.84 6.01
N GLN A 107 10.77 -27.81 5.83
CA GLN A 107 12.15 -27.86 6.28
C GLN A 107 12.64 -26.54 6.86
N GLN A 108 13.41 -26.60 7.92
CA GLN A 108 14.29 -25.60 8.54
C GLN A 108 13.92 -24.15 8.26
N ASP A 109 12.72 -23.83 8.42
CA ASP A 109 12.17 -22.61 7.93
C ASP A 109 12.61 -21.38 8.69
N ASN A 110 12.76 -21.53 9.99
CA ASN A 110 13.17 -20.44 10.85
C ASN A 110 14.58 -19.94 10.52
N ASN A 111 15.42 -20.84 10.03
CA ASN A 111 16.79 -20.48 9.70
C ASN A 111 16.89 -19.53 8.52
N VAL A 112 15.98 -19.64 7.58
CA VAL A 112 15.96 -18.76 6.39
C VAL A 112 15.75 -17.32 6.79
N VAL A 113 14.77 -17.06 7.64
CA VAL A 113 14.45 -15.71 8.08
C VAL A 113 15.57 -15.12 8.92
N ILE A 114 16.11 -15.92 9.85
CA ILE A 114 17.20 -15.48 10.70
C ILE A 114 18.43 -15.11 9.85
N THR A 115 18.73 -15.90 8.84
CA THR A 115 19.87 -15.64 7.96
C THR A 115 19.69 -14.33 7.21
N VAL A 116 18.49 -14.03 6.76
CA VAL A 116 18.21 -12.76 6.07
C VAL A 116 18.48 -11.58 7.00
N VAL A 117 17.99 -11.64 8.23
CA VAL A 117 18.17 -10.57 9.21
C VAL A 117 19.66 -10.37 9.51
N GLU A 118 20.40 -11.44 9.73
CA GLU A 118 21.82 -11.37 10.02
C GLU A 118 22.59 -10.76 8.85
N ALA A 119 22.27 -11.15 7.63
CA ALA A 119 22.95 -10.61 6.45
C ALA A 119 22.72 -9.11 6.31
N LEU A 120 21.51 -8.65 6.61
CA LEU A 120 21.19 -7.22 6.54
C LEU A 120 21.92 -6.44 7.63
N GLU A 121 22.03 -6.99 8.83
CA GLU A 121 22.76 -6.35 9.91
C GLU A 121 24.23 -6.22 9.59
N ASP A 122 24.84 -7.25 9.03
CA ASP A 122 26.23 -7.22 8.62
C ASP A 122 26.47 -6.12 7.57
N ASN A 123 25.58 -5.99 6.63
CA ASN A 123 25.70 -4.95 5.61
C ASN A 123 25.58 -3.55 6.19
N LEU A 124 24.79 -3.39 7.24
CA LEU A 124 24.59 -2.09 7.87
C LEU A 124 25.77 -1.66 8.73
N GLU A 125 26.55 -2.61 9.22
CA GLU A 125 27.72 -2.31 10.05
C GLU A 125 28.92 -1.83 9.23
N ASP A 126 28.94 -2.15 7.97
CA ASP A 126 30.00 -1.69 7.09
C ASP A 126 29.80 -0.26 6.65
#